data_a741dc92d4e3997609d7d3080f7c51e2
#
_entry.id   a741dc92d4e3997609d7d3080f7c51e2
#
_cell.length_a   1.000
_cell.length_b   1.000
_cell.length_c   1.000
_cell.angle_alpha   90.00
_cell.angle_beta   90.00
_cell.angle_gamma   90.00
#
_symmetry.space_group_name_H-M   'P 1'
#
loop_
_entity.id
_entity.type
_entity.pdbx_description
1 polymer ?
#
loop_
_entity_poly.entity_id
_entity_poly.type
_entity_poly.pdbx_seq_one_letter_code
_entity_poly.pdbx_strand_id
1 'polypeptide(L)'
;VALTYLKAVGIFCEKPNKALVFFGFAAVESGSLLFMLLTSADMYYTAVISGVCFLSLFMMFSLAAYEKKKTAAKCADFFFAGISLVLTVMSRPNMALMSVVMVPLYLNVLCRKDIKTKVKLLSVLSFVLPVFVGAAFQMWYNYARFSSVFDFGSAYQLTVADVSKYAVTPVLFLPAIYHYFLQLPDFKTEFPFFHLSASAYKGGYKGYIYLTRTMGIFNLPASLGLFGFPCVLTKKTENWKRATFLFGVIMPIAVAFLDMCLGGVNIRYLADIAFIAVLFGTLIIINLYSAVPDNQKALKFTAYIIFTLVLYVSAFVGFLTVFENERYSNFSILS
;
A
#
# COMPACT_ATOMS: atom_id res chain seq x y z
N VAL A 1 -9.93 -1.35 4.05
CA VAL A 1 -9.20 -2.27 3.16
C VAL A 1 -10.18 -3.19 2.44
N ALA A 2 -11.04 -3.95 3.15
CA ALA A 2 -12.01 -4.89 2.59
C ALA A 2 -12.86 -4.35 1.43
N LEU A 3 -13.55 -3.24 1.66
CA LEU A 3 -14.42 -2.63 0.65
C LEU A 3 -13.63 -2.14 -0.57
N THR A 4 -12.43 -1.63 -0.36
CA THR A 4 -11.54 -1.20 -1.44
C THR A 4 -11.10 -2.38 -2.29
N TYR A 5 -10.72 -3.49 -1.66
CA TYR A 5 -10.37 -4.72 -2.37
C TYR A 5 -11.54 -5.23 -3.24
N LEU A 6 -12.74 -5.37 -2.66
CA LEU A 6 -13.90 -5.84 -3.41
C LEU A 6 -14.26 -4.91 -4.58
N LYS A 7 -14.17 -3.61 -4.39
CA LYS A 7 -14.34 -2.62 -5.46
C LYS A 7 -13.29 -2.76 -6.54
N ALA A 8 -12.03 -2.90 -6.15
CA ALA A 8 -10.93 -3.09 -7.09
C ALA A 8 -11.09 -4.37 -7.91
N VAL A 9 -11.46 -5.49 -7.28
CA VAL A 9 -11.76 -6.75 -7.99
C VAL A 9 -12.86 -6.54 -9.02
N GLY A 10 -13.96 -5.87 -8.66
CA GLY A 10 -15.09 -5.62 -9.57
C GLY A 10 -14.72 -4.78 -10.80
N ILE A 11 -13.73 -3.88 -10.68
CA ILE A 11 -13.32 -2.98 -11.76
C ILE A 11 -12.16 -3.55 -12.58
N PHE A 12 -11.19 -4.18 -11.93
CA PHE A 12 -9.93 -4.59 -12.54
C PHE A 12 -9.89 -6.07 -12.97
N CYS A 13 -10.80 -6.92 -12.47
CA CYS A 13 -10.82 -8.34 -12.80
C CYS A 13 -12.07 -8.71 -13.60
N GLU A 14 -11.87 -9.37 -14.73
CA GLU A 14 -12.98 -9.90 -15.54
C GLU A 14 -13.27 -11.34 -15.10
N LYS A 15 -14.55 -11.65 -14.77
CA LYS A 15 -15.01 -12.98 -14.35
C LYS A 15 -14.10 -13.65 -13.29
N PRO A 16 -13.84 -13.00 -12.16
CA PRO A 16 -12.92 -13.52 -11.16
C PRO A 16 -13.44 -14.82 -10.54
N ASN A 17 -12.54 -15.76 -10.26
CA ASN A 17 -12.87 -16.96 -9.51
C ASN A 17 -13.19 -16.61 -8.05
N LYS A 18 -14.35 -17.04 -7.55
CA LYS A 18 -14.84 -16.69 -6.21
C LYS A 18 -13.90 -17.15 -5.08
N ALA A 19 -13.29 -18.32 -5.21
CA ALA A 19 -12.34 -18.80 -4.20
C ALA A 19 -11.07 -17.96 -4.17
N LEU A 20 -10.50 -17.60 -5.34
CA LEU A 20 -9.36 -16.71 -5.41
C LEU A 20 -9.69 -15.30 -4.88
N VAL A 21 -10.92 -14.82 -5.07
CA VAL A 21 -11.36 -13.56 -4.45
C VAL A 21 -11.41 -13.69 -2.94
N PHE A 22 -11.90 -14.80 -2.40
CA PHE A 22 -11.94 -15.03 -0.96
C PHE A 22 -10.54 -15.12 -0.33
N PHE A 23 -9.65 -15.94 -0.89
CA PHE A 23 -8.26 -16.03 -0.41
C PHE A 23 -7.48 -14.74 -0.64
N GLY A 24 -7.75 -14.03 -1.74
CA GLY A 24 -7.19 -12.71 -2.00
C GLY A 24 -7.64 -11.67 -1.00
N PHE A 25 -8.89 -11.72 -0.55
CA PHE A 25 -9.39 -10.89 0.55
C PHE A 25 -8.57 -11.12 1.82
N ALA A 26 -8.40 -12.37 2.23
CA ALA A 26 -7.61 -12.72 3.41
C ALA A 26 -6.14 -12.28 3.26
N ALA A 27 -5.54 -12.46 2.06
CA ALA A 27 -4.18 -12.04 1.78
C ALA A 27 -4.00 -10.53 1.88
N VAL A 28 -4.94 -9.74 1.36
CA VAL A 28 -4.87 -8.28 1.40
C VAL A 28 -5.10 -7.73 2.81
N GLU A 29 -6.06 -8.28 3.55
CA GLU A 29 -6.33 -7.86 4.95
C GLU A 29 -5.14 -8.14 5.86
N SER A 30 -4.60 -9.37 5.84
CA SER A 30 -3.46 -9.75 6.69
C SER A 30 -2.15 -9.16 6.16
N GLY A 31 -1.92 -9.20 4.85
CA GLY A 31 -0.70 -8.73 4.22
C GLY A 31 -0.54 -7.21 4.19
N SER A 32 -1.60 -6.44 4.47
CA SER A 32 -1.49 -5.01 4.75
C SER A 32 -0.79 -4.69 6.07
N LEU A 33 -0.43 -5.70 6.85
CA LEU A 33 0.18 -5.62 8.18
C LEU A 33 -0.66 -4.87 9.23
N LEU A 34 -1.93 -4.58 8.94
CA LEU A 34 -2.81 -3.86 9.86
C LEU A 34 -3.00 -4.60 11.17
N PHE A 35 -3.13 -5.92 11.16
CA PHE A 35 -3.29 -6.71 12.38
C PHE A 35 -2.07 -6.57 13.31
N MET A 36 -0.85 -6.61 12.77
CA MET A 36 0.36 -6.37 13.53
C MET A 36 0.40 -4.95 14.12
N LEU A 37 0.04 -3.95 13.32
CA LEU A 37 0.01 -2.56 13.77
C LEU A 37 -1.02 -2.33 14.88
N LEU A 38 -2.19 -2.97 14.81
CA LEU A 38 -3.26 -2.86 15.80
C LEU A 38 -2.89 -3.47 17.16
N THR A 39 -1.96 -4.40 17.21
CA THR A 39 -1.50 -5.00 18.47
C THR A 39 -0.52 -4.11 19.25
N SER A 40 0.01 -3.06 18.60
CA SER A 40 0.95 -2.12 19.20
C SER A 40 0.25 -0.81 19.56
N ALA A 41 0.10 -0.53 20.86
CA ALA A 41 -0.48 0.74 21.34
C ALA A 41 0.59 1.85 21.37
N ASP A 42 1.13 2.21 20.21
CA ASP A 42 2.15 3.24 20.02
C ASP A 42 1.59 4.33 19.10
N MET A 43 1.90 5.60 19.40
CA MET A 43 1.48 6.73 18.59
C MET A 43 2.01 6.65 17.14
N TYR A 44 3.21 6.09 16.96
CA TYR A 44 3.79 5.91 15.62
C TYR A 44 3.02 4.89 14.78
N TYR A 45 2.54 3.79 15.40
CA TYR A 45 1.71 2.80 14.72
C TYR A 45 0.32 3.35 14.40
N THR A 46 -0.24 4.18 15.29
CA THR A 46 -1.53 4.85 15.06
C THR A 46 -1.50 5.72 13.80
N ALA A 47 -0.42 6.45 13.58
CA ALA A 47 -0.26 7.25 12.36
C ALA A 47 -0.24 6.40 11.09
N VAL A 48 0.44 5.22 11.12
CA VAL A 48 0.47 4.29 9.99
C VAL A 48 -0.90 3.67 9.73
N ILE A 49 -1.58 3.20 10.79
CA ILE A 49 -2.94 2.62 10.69
C ILE A 49 -3.92 3.64 10.07
N SER A 50 -3.90 4.87 10.58
CA SER A 50 -4.73 5.96 10.06
C SER A 50 -4.41 6.24 8.59
N GLY A 51 -3.12 6.26 8.23
CA GLY A 51 -2.68 6.45 6.84
C GLY A 51 -3.22 5.35 5.92
N VAL A 52 -3.09 4.07 6.28
CA VAL A 52 -3.64 2.95 5.48
C VAL A 52 -5.16 3.03 5.39
N CYS A 53 -5.84 3.37 6.50
CA CYS A 53 -7.29 3.53 6.53
C CYS A 53 -7.74 4.61 5.53
N PHE A 54 -7.16 5.81 5.61
CA PHE A 54 -7.55 6.93 4.76
C PHE A 54 -7.11 6.74 3.30
N LEU A 55 -5.94 6.15 3.04
CA LEU A 55 -5.54 5.76 1.68
C LEU A 55 -6.53 4.75 1.07
N SER A 56 -6.95 3.77 1.87
CA SER A 56 -7.94 2.79 1.46
C SER A 56 -9.29 3.43 1.16
N LEU A 57 -9.77 4.36 2.00
CA LEU A 57 -10.99 5.13 1.76
C LEU A 57 -10.88 6.01 0.52
N PHE A 58 -9.73 6.67 0.32
CA PHE A 58 -9.46 7.44 -0.90
C PHE A 58 -9.63 6.58 -2.16
N MET A 59 -9.01 5.40 -2.17
CA MET A 59 -9.15 4.46 -3.30
C MET A 59 -10.58 3.97 -3.46
N MET A 60 -11.25 3.61 -2.37
CA MET A 60 -12.64 3.13 -2.37
C MET A 60 -13.59 4.16 -2.98
N PHE A 61 -13.52 5.41 -2.51
CA PHE A 61 -14.37 6.48 -3.02
C PHE A 61 -14.03 6.85 -4.47
N SER A 62 -12.74 6.83 -4.84
CA SER A 62 -12.32 7.06 -6.23
C SER A 62 -12.90 6.02 -7.19
N LEU A 63 -12.82 4.73 -6.81
CA LEU A 63 -13.38 3.62 -7.58
C LEU A 63 -14.91 3.67 -7.60
N ALA A 64 -15.55 4.02 -6.47
CA ALA A 64 -17.01 4.19 -6.41
C ALA A 64 -17.49 5.32 -7.31
N ALA A 65 -16.81 6.48 -7.29
CA ALA A 65 -17.13 7.62 -8.16
C ALA A 65 -17.04 7.26 -9.64
N TYR A 66 -16.07 6.42 -10.03
CA TYR A 66 -15.93 5.97 -11.41
C TYR A 66 -17.16 5.20 -11.91
N GLU A 67 -17.74 4.34 -11.09
CA GLU A 67 -18.92 3.53 -11.42
C GLU A 67 -20.25 4.31 -11.40
N LYS A 68 -20.34 5.41 -10.64
CA LYS A 68 -21.61 6.14 -10.48
C LYS A 68 -22.06 6.82 -11.76
N LYS A 69 -23.35 6.62 -12.11
CA LYS A 69 -24.01 7.30 -13.23
C LYS A 69 -24.64 8.64 -12.81
N LYS A 70 -25.20 8.72 -11.59
CA LYS A 70 -25.83 9.95 -11.06
C LYS A 70 -24.74 10.98 -10.68
N THR A 71 -24.84 12.19 -11.24
CA THR A 71 -23.85 13.26 -11.02
C THR A 71 -23.66 13.60 -9.54
N ALA A 72 -24.75 13.76 -8.78
CA ALA A 72 -24.66 14.10 -7.36
C ALA A 72 -23.89 13.02 -6.56
N ALA A 73 -24.19 11.74 -6.78
CA ALA A 73 -23.50 10.64 -6.11
C ALA A 73 -22.02 10.55 -6.52
N LYS A 74 -21.71 10.79 -7.81
CA LYS A 74 -20.32 10.87 -8.30
C LYS A 74 -19.55 12.01 -7.62
N CYS A 75 -20.13 13.19 -7.54
CA CYS A 75 -19.50 14.35 -6.88
C CYS A 75 -19.32 14.11 -5.38
N ALA A 76 -20.28 13.46 -4.70
CA ALA A 76 -20.14 13.10 -3.29
C ALA A 76 -18.98 12.14 -3.07
N ASP A 77 -18.85 11.08 -3.89
CA ASP A 77 -17.75 10.13 -3.77
C ASP A 77 -16.39 10.83 -4.05
N PHE A 78 -16.28 11.71 -5.04
CA PHE A 78 -15.06 12.49 -5.27
C PHE A 78 -14.75 13.45 -4.13
N PHE A 79 -15.74 14.05 -3.50
CA PHE A 79 -15.57 14.89 -2.33
C PHE A 79 -14.99 14.10 -1.14
N PHE A 80 -15.55 12.93 -0.84
CA PHE A 80 -15.01 12.06 0.21
C PHE A 80 -13.65 11.48 -0.15
N ALA A 81 -13.35 11.23 -1.42
CA ALA A 81 -12.00 10.87 -1.86
C ALA A 81 -11.00 12.01 -1.56
N GLY A 82 -11.37 13.27 -1.84
CA GLY A 82 -10.54 14.43 -1.52
C GLY A 82 -10.27 14.57 -0.02
N ILE A 83 -11.30 14.43 0.82
CA ILE A 83 -11.15 14.42 2.29
C ILE A 83 -10.20 13.30 2.72
N SER A 84 -10.41 12.08 2.20
CA SER A 84 -9.59 10.92 2.57
C SER A 84 -8.13 11.12 2.18
N LEU A 85 -7.84 11.74 1.03
CA LEU A 85 -6.48 12.06 0.62
C LEU A 85 -5.83 13.07 1.59
N VAL A 86 -6.53 14.12 1.97
CA VAL A 86 -6.05 15.10 2.96
C VAL A 86 -5.71 14.39 4.29
N LEU A 87 -6.61 13.56 4.78
CA LEU A 87 -6.39 12.82 6.03
C LEU A 87 -5.23 11.83 5.91
N THR A 88 -4.98 11.26 4.72
CA THR A 88 -3.79 10.44 4.46
C THR A 88 -2.51 11.27 4.60
N VAL A 89 -2.47 12.46 3.98
CA VAL A 89 -1.31 13.39 4.08
C VAL A 89 -1.07 13.79 5.53
N MET A 90 -2.13 14.16 6.26
CA MET A 90 -2.02 14.58 7.67
C MET A 90 -1.61 13.45 8.60
N SER A 91 -1.94 12.20 8.26
CA SER A 91 -1.54 11.02 9.03
C SER A 91 -0.11 10.60 8.71
N ARG A 92 0.22 10.51 7.40
CA ARG A 92 1.52 10.00 6.95
C ARG A 92 1.83 10.48 5.51
N PRO A 93 2.62 11.56 5.36
CA PRO A 93 2.90 12.16 4.06
C PRO A 93 3.52 11.19 3.03
N ASN A 94 4.43 10.30 3.47
CA ASN A 94 5.08 9.31 2.57
C ASN A 94 4.06 8.35 1.99
N MET A 95 3.12 7.85 2.81
CA MET A 95 2.05 6.96 2.36
C MET A 95 1.09 7.64 1.38
N ALA A 96 0.89 8.96 1.50
CA ALA A 96 0.04 9.71 0.59
C ALA A 96 0.54 9.67 -0.86
N LEU A 97 1.84 9.45 -1.10
CA LEU A 97 2.41 9.24 -2.43
C LEU A 97 1.80 8.01 -3.13
N MET A 98 1.35 7.00 -2.36
CA MET A 98 0.65 5.85 -2.93
C MET A 98 -0.65 6.23 -3.63
N SER A 99 -1.25 7.38 -3.32
CA SER A 99 -2.46 7.88 -4.00
C SER A 99 -2.27 8.10 -5.50
N VAL A 100 -1.02 8.30 -5.96
CA VAL A 100 -0.64 8.45 -7.38
C VAL A 100 -1.12 7.26 -8.22
N VAL A 101 -1.29 6.08 -7.61
CA VAL A 101 -1.86 4.90 -8.26
C VAL A 101 -3.24 5.18 -8.87
N MET A 102 -4.01 6.12 -8.32
CA MET A 102 -5.34 6.48 -8.84
C MET A 102 -5.32 7.58 -9.92
N VAL A 103 -4.18 8.21 -10.19
CA VAL A 103 -4.08 9.28 -11.22
C VAL A 103 -4.61 8.84 -12.59
N PRO A 104 -4.29 7.63 -13.12
CA PRO A 104 -4.82 7.20 -14.42
C PRO A 104 -6.35 7.13 -14.46
N LEU A 105 -7.00 6.77 -13.33
CA LEU A 105 -8.47 6.78 -13.22
C LEU A 105 -9.02 8.21 -13.35
N TYR A 106 -8.43 9.18 -12.65
CA TYR A 106 -8.86 10.58 -12.71
C TYR A 106 -8.67 11.14 -14.12
N LEU A 107 -7.51 10.89 -14.76
CA LEU A 107 -7.26 11.29 -16.14
C LEU A 107 -8.27 10.65 -17.10
N ASN A 108 -8.61 9.38 -16.91
CA ASN A 108 -9.64 8.73 -17.73
C ASN A 108 -10.99 9.43 -17.58
N VAL A 109 -11.45 9.74 -16.35
CA VAL A 109 -12.71 10.46 -16.12
C VAL A 109 -12.72 11.80 -16.85
N LEU A 110 -11.60 12.52 -16.88
CA LEU A 110 -11.47 13.80 -17.57
C LEU A 110 -11.46 13.64 -19.11
N CYS A 111 -10.82 12.60 -19.61
CA CYS A 111 -10.68 12.38 -21.06
C CYS A 111 -11.92 11.71 -21.70
N ARG A 112 -12.82 11.11 -20.92
CA ARG A 112 -14.03 10.42 -21.43
C ARG A 112 -14.92 11.40 -22.19
N LYS A 113 -15.27 11.05 -23.45
CA LYS A 113 -16.13 11.88 -24.31
C LYS A 113 -17.62 11.74 -23.99
N ASP A 114 -18.04 10.64 -23.39
CA ASP A 114 -19.41 10.34 -23.00
C ASP A 114 -19.89 11.11 -21.76
N ILE A 115 -18.99 11.75 -21.01
CA ILE A 115 -19.32 12.56 -19.85
C ILE A 115 -19.38 14.05 -20.24
N LYS A 116 -20.52 14.69 -19.93
CA LYS A 116 -20.72 16.14 -20.16
C LYS A 116 -19.67 16.96 -19.43
N THR A 117 -19.15 18.01 -20.06
CA THR A 117 -18.11 18.91 -19.48
C THR A 117 -18.51 19.46 -18.12
N LYS A 118 -19.79 19.84 -17.92
CA LYS A 118 -20.30 20.29 -16.62
C LYS A 118 -20.11 19.24 -15.52
N VAL A 119 -20.36 17.96 -15.83
CA VAL A 119 -20.20 16.86 -14.86
C VAL A 119 -18.73 16.66 -14.50
N LYS A 120 -17.84 16.73 -15.51
CA LYS A 120 -16.38 16.66 -15.28
C LYS A 120 -15.91 17.78 -14.36
N LEU A 121 -16.30 19.02 -14.67
CA LEU A 121 -15.93 20.19 -13.89
C LEU A 121 -16.43 20.07 -12.43
N LEU A 122 -17.70 19.69 -12.23
CA LEU A 122 -18.23 19.47 -10.89
C LEU A 122 -17.49 18.37 -10.14
N SER A 123 -17.12 17.27 -10.81
CA SER A 123 -16.35 16.17 -10.21
C SER A 123 -14.97 16.64 -9.77
N VAL A 124 -14.27 17.42 -10.61
CA VAL A 124 -12.96 18.00 -10.27
C VAL A 124 -13.08 18.95 -9.10
N LEU A 125 -14.04 19.87 -9.13
CA LEU A 125 -14.26 20.82 -8.05
C LEU A 125 -14.59 20.11 -6.73
N SER A 126 -15.42 19.06 -6.78
CA SER A 126 -15.76 18.29 -5.60
C SER A 126 -14.54 17.62 -4.98
N PHE A 127 -13.58 17.15 -5.79
CA PHE A 127 -12.32 16.58 -5.29
C PHE A 127 -11.32 17.61 -4.83
N VAL A 128 -11.12 18.66 -5.62
CA VAL A 128 -10.08 19.70 -5.36
C VAL A 128 -10.43 20.56 -4.17
N LEU A 129 -11.71 20.88 -3.95
CA LEU A 129 -12.14 21.76 -2.86
C LEU A 129 -11.68 21.25 -1.48
N PRO A 130 -11.98 20.02 -1.05
CA PRO A 130 -11.49 19.53 0.25
C PRO A 130 -9.96 19.43 0.28
N VAL A 131 -9.30 19.08 -0.84
CA VAL A 131 -7.84 19.03 -0.91
C VAL A 131 -7.24 20.42 -0.70
N PHE A 132 -7.79 21.45 -1.34
CA PHE A 132 -7.34 22.84 -1.18
C PHE A 132 -7.53 23.33 0.27
N VAL A 133 -8.71 23.08 0.86
CA VAL A 133 -8.98 23.46 2.26
C VAL A 133 -8.04 22.75 3.22
N GLY A 134 -7.81 21.44 3.01
CA GLY A 134 -6.90 20.67 3.84
C GLY A 134 -5.44 21.10 3.70
N ALA A 135 -4.99 21.40 2.49
CA ALA A 135 -3.65 21.94 2.25
C ALA A 135 -3.46 23.31 2.93
N ALA A 136 -4.44 24.21 2.80
CA ALA A 136 -4.41 25.51 3.46
C ALA A 136 -4.35 25.36 4.99
N PHE A 137 -5.15 24.43 5.56
CA PHE A 137 -5.11 24.13 6.99
C PHE A 137 -3.75 23.57 7.42
N GLN A 138 -3.17 22.64 6.66
CA GLN A 138 -1.86 22.07 6.96
C GLN A 138 -0.75 23.12 6.90
N MET A 139 -0.78 24.01 5.90
CA MET A 139 0.17 25.10 5.77
C MET A 139 0.07 26.09 6.93
N TRP A 140 -1.17 26.43 7.33
CA TRP A 140 -1.40 27.28 8.51
C TRP A 140 -0.88 26.59 9.79
N TYR A 141 -1.18 25.32 9.98
CA TYR A 141 -0.74 24.55 11.15
C TYR A 141 0.79 24.46 11.23
N ASN A 142 1.47 24.21 10.11
CA ASN A 142 2.92 24.18 10.04
C ASN A 142 3.51 25.58 10.37
N TYR A 143 2.94 26.63 9.78
CA TYR A 143 3.38 28.00 10.06
C TYR A 143 3.22 28.37 11.54
N ALA A 144 2.09 28.05 12.14
CA ALA A 144 1.82 28.31 13.56
C ALA A 144 2.79 27.59 14.52
N ARG A 145 3.32 26.41 14.11
CA ARG A 145 4.23 25.62 14.94
C ARG A 145 5.70 25.86 14.67
N PHE A 146 6.07 26.05 13.43
CA PHE A 146 7.46 26.03 12.96
C PHE A 146 7.86 27.32 12.23
N SER A 147 6.98 28.33 12.14
CA SER A 147 7.19 29.56 11.37
C SER A 147 7.51 29.33 9.89
N SER A 148 7.15 28.17 9.36
CA SER A 148 7.33 27.75 7.98
C SER A 148 6.15 26.92 7.50
N VAL A 149 5.59 27.23 6.33
CA VAL A 149 4.43 26.53 5.76
C VAL A 149 4.78 25.12 5.28
N PHE A 150 6.06 24.85 4.97
CA PHE A 150 6.55 23.58 4.44
C PHE A 150 7.34 22.75 5.44
N ASP A 151 7.51 23.19 6.67
CA ASP A 151 8.17 22.43 7.71
C ASP A 151 7.16 21.53 8.45
N PHE A 152 7.36 20.22 8.37
CA PHE A 152 6.55 19.23 9.06
C PHE A 152 7.11 18.84 10.43
N GLY A 153 8.11 19.58 10.92
CA GLY A 153 8.66 19.38 12.26
C GLY A 153 9.65 18.22 12.39
N SER A 154 10.13 17.67 11.30
CA SER A 154 11.08 16.54 11.36
C SER A 154 12.38 16.89 12.08
N ALA A 155 12.87 18.12 11.91
CA ALA A 155 14.07 18.61 12.59
C ALA A 155 13.91 18.82 14.10
N TYR A 156 12.67 18.89 14.60
CA TYR A 156 12.36 19.12 16.03
C TYR A 156 12.01 17.82 16.76
N GLN A 157 12.08 16.69 16.12
CA GLN A 157 11.78 15.40 16.74
C GLN A 157 12.92 15.00 17.68
N LEU A 158 12.58 14.73 18.95
CA LEU A 158 13.48 14.15 19.93
C LEU A 158 13.62 12.65 19.63
N THR A 159 14.40 12.31 18.62
CA THR A 159 14.71 10.93 18.24
C THR A 159 16.14 10.58 18.66
N VAL A 160 16.42 9.27 18.73
CA VAL A 160 17.79 8.76 19.02
C VAL A 160 18.81 9.23 17.97
N ALA A 161 18.33 9.65 16.81
CA ALA A 161 19.12 10.04 15.67
C ALA A 161 18.74 11.43 15.15
N ASP A 162 19.74 12.16 14.66
CA ASP A 162 19.58 13.47 14.07
C ASP A 162 18.99 13.33 12.65
N VAL A 163 17.67 13.40 12.55
CA VAL A 163 16.95 13.31 11.28
C VAL A 163 17.09 14.53 10.37
N SER A 164 17.67 15.64 10.88
CA SER A 164 17.93 16.85 10.07
C SER A 164 18.96 16.62 8.97
N LYS A 165 19.79 15.58 9.12
CA LYS A 165 20.83 15.19 8.17
C LYS A 165 20.35 14.23 7.09
N TYR A 166 19.09 13.80 7.14
CA TYR A 166 18.58 12.85 6.16
C TYR A 166 18.26 13.54 4.85
N ALA A 167 18.74 12.93 3.77
CA ALA A 167 18.52 13.40 2.42
C ALA A 167 18.30 12.23 1.48
N VAL A 168 17.58 12.48 0.40
CA VAL A 168 17.41 11.49 -0.66
C VAL A 168 18.75 11.21 -1.31
N THR A 169 19.28 10.03 -1.09
CA THR A 169 20.62 9.61 -1.52
C THR A 169 20.53 8.39 -2.43
N PRO A 170 20.86 8.51 -3.74
CA PRO A 170 20.68 7.41 -4.71
C PRO A 170 21.39 6.10 -4.33
N VAL A 171 22.49 6.17 -3.58
CA VAL A 171 23.23 4.98 -3.12
C VAL A 171 22.38 4.07 -2.23
N LEU A 172 21.33 4.61 -1.60
CA LEU A 172 20.41 3.85 -0.75
C LEU A 172 19.32 3.09 -1.55
N PHE A 173 19.29 3.20 -2.86
CA PHE A 173 18.29 2.52 -3.67
C PHE A 173 18.39 0.99 -3.58
N LEU A 174 19.58 0.42 -3.78
CA LEU A 174 19.77 -1.03 -3.67
C LEU A 174 19.55 -1.55 -2.24
N PRO A 175 20.03 -0.90 -1.17
CA PRO A 175 19.64 -1.21 0.19
C PRO A 175 18.10 -1.19 0.42
N ALA A 176 17.40 -0.20 -0.13
CA ALA A 176 15.94 -0.13 -0.03
C ALA A 176 15.28 -1.36 -0.68
N ILE A 177 15.73 -1.75 -1.89
CA ILE A 177 15.23 -2.95 -2.57
C ILE A 177 15.49 -4.20 -1.71
N TYR A 178 16.69 -4.34 -1.15
CA TYR A 178 16.99 -5.48 -0.31
C TYR A 178 16.11 -5.55 0.93
N HIS A 179 16.07 -4.50 1.74
CA HIS A 179 15.38 -4.51 3.02
C HIS A 179 13.85 -4.57 2.89
N TYR A 180 13.29 -3.80 1.95
CA TYR A 180 11.84 -3.72 1.80
C TYR A 180 11.22 -4.79 0.90
N PHE A 181 12.02 -5.44 0.04
CA PHE A 181 11.49 -6.44 -0.88
C PHE A 181 12.04 -7.85 -0.66
N LEU A 182 13.32 -8.00 -0.35
CA LEU A 182 14.02 -9.28 -0.40
C LEU A 182 14.43 -9.85 0.95
N GLN A 183 14.56 -9.03 2.00
CA GLN A 183 15.08 -9.48 3.29
C GLN A 183 14.24 -10.63 3.83
N LEU A 184 14.89 -11.76 4.09
CA LEU A 184 14.23 -12.94 4.64
C LEU A 184 13.99 -12.77 6.15
N PRO A 185 12.91 -13.32 6.68
CA PRO A 185 12.71 -13.44 8.13
C PRO A 185 13.62 -14.53 8.70
N ASP A 186 13.79 -14.52 10.01
CA ASP A 186 14.46 -15.59 10.74
C ASP A 186 13.44 -16.69 11.06
N PHE A 187 13.73 -17.92 10.67
CA PHE A 187 12.91 -19.10 11.03
C PHE A 187 13.48 -19.78 12.25
N LYS A 188 12.63 -20.02 13.26
CA LYS A 188 12.97 -20.72 14.49
C LYS A 188 12.04 -21.89 14.74
N THR A 189 12.42 -22.78 15.65
CA THR A 189 11.59 -23.91 16.05
C THR A 189 10.53 -23.54 17.07
N GLU A 190 10.66 -22.35 17.69
CA GLU A 190 9.73 -21.82 18.68
C GLU A 190 8.63 -20.99 18.00
N PHE A 191 7.42 -21.02 18.57
CA PHE A 191 6.30 -20.19 18.11
C PHE A 191 6.68 -18.70 18.18
N PRO A 192 6.34 -17.89 17.20
CA PRO A 192 5.48 -18.14 16.02
C PRO A 192 6.20 -18.77 14.81
N PHE A 193 7.37 -19.38 14.97
CA PHE A 193 8.21 -20.05 13.95
C PHE A 193 8.81 -19.10 12.91
N PHE A 194 8.37 -17.86 12.90
CA PHE A 194 8.69 -16.80 11.97
C PHE A 194 8.98 -15.53 12.75
N HIS A 195 10.18 -14.99 12.62
CA HIS A 195 10.63 -13.79 13.33
C HIS A 195 11.16 -12.75 12.35
N LEU A 196 10.91 -11.48 12.65
CA LEU A 196 11.50 -10.39 11.89
C LEU A 196 13.02 -10.42 12.06
N SER A 197 13.75 -10.39 10.94
CA SER A 197 15.21 -10.42 10.98
C SER A 197 15.78 -9.02 11.22
N ALA A 198 16.88 -8.97 12.00
CA ALA A 198 17.67 -7.76 12.12
C ALA A 198 18.45 -7.54 10.81
N SER A 199 18.72 -6.28 10.47
CA SER A 199 19.60 -6.01 9.34
C SER A 199 21.00 -6.58 9.61
N ALA A 200 21.48 -7.42 8.69
CA ALA A 200 22.83 -7.98 8.75
C ALA A 200 23.93 -6.94 8.51
N TYR A 201 23.59 -5.73 8.14
CA TYR A 201 24.51 -4.67 7.79
C TYR A 201 25.09 -3.99 9.05
N LYS A 202 26.25 -4.46 9.50
CA LYS A 202 26.94 -3.95 10.70
C LYS A 202 27.69 -2.63 10.51
N GLY A 203 27.89 -2.18 9.27
CA GLY A 203 28.75 -1.01 8.95
C GLY A 203 28.04 0.34 8.93
N GLY A 204 26.73 0.39 9.04
CA GLY A 204 25.94 1.60 8.78
C GLY A 204 26.14 2.13 7.36
N TYR A 205 25.14 2.71 6.77
CA TYR A 205 25.34 3.47 5.54
C TYR A 205 25.86 4.85 5.95
N LYS A 206 26.89 5.39 5.29
CA LYS A 206 27.47 6.70 5.64
C LYS A 206 26.37 7.74 5.88
N GLY A 207 26.32 8.27 7.10
CA GLY A 207 25.46 9.36 7.45
C GLY A 207 24.31 9.01 8.36
N TYR A 208 23.89 7.81 8.53
CA TYR A 208 22.87 7.32 9.43
C TYR A 208 21.78 6.49 8.74
N ILE A 209 21.50 5.35 9.31
CA ILE A 209 20.29 4.60 9.05
C ILE A 209 19.83 3.92 10.33
N TYR A 210 18.62 4.21 10.75
CA TYR A 210 17.94 3.48 11.80
C TYR A 210 17.54 2.11 11.24
N LEU A 211 18.28 1.06 11.65
CA LEU A 211 18.05 -0.30 11.19
C LEU A 211 17.44 -1.10 12.35
N THR A 212 16.19 -1.45 12.22
CA THR A 212 15.49 -2.35 13.14
C THR A 212 15.14 -3.68 12.46
N ARG A 213 14.38 -4.50 13.16
CA ARG A 213 13.89 -5.75 12.60
C ARG A 213 12.84 -5.47 11.53
N THR A 214 12.91 -6.21 10.42
CA THR A 214 11.95 -6.16 9.31
C THR A 214 11.95 -7.47 8.55
N MET A 215 11.11 -7.55 7.54
CA MET A 215 11.13 -8.55 6.47
C MET A 215 10.87 -7.87 5.14
N GLY A 216 11.28 -8.48 4.03
CA GLY A 216 10.91 -8.00 2.69
C GLY A 216 9.46 -8.34 2.36
N ILE A 217 8.81 -7.49 1.57
CA ILE A 217 7.39 -7.67 1.18
C ILE A 217 7.14 -8.97 0.39
N PHE A 218 8.15 -9.51 -0.29
CA PHE A 218 8.03 -10.77 -1.03
C PHE A 218 7.90 -12.01 -0.13
N ASN A 219 8.09 -11.86 1.19
CA ASN A 219 7.70 -12.89 2.15
C ASN A 219 6.17 -12.95 2.37
N LEU A 220 5.43 -12.00 1.82
CA LEU A 220 3.99 -12.09 1.58
C LEU A 220 3.80 -12.48 0.09
N PRO A 221 3.66 -13.79 -0.23
CA PRO A 221 3.78 -14.26 -1.62
C PRO A 221 2.77 -13.66 -2.60
N ALA A 222 1.63 -13.14 -2.12
CA ALA A 222 0.68 -12.42 -2.97
C ALA A 222 1.32 -11.21 -3.67
N SER A 223 2.32 -10.56 -3.05
CA SER A 223 3.06 -9.45 -3.66
C SER A 223 3.93 -9.88 -4.84
N LEU A 224 4.33 -11.17 -4.91
CA LEU A 224 5.04 -11.71 -6.09
C LEU A 224 4.19 -11.65 -7.37
N GLY A 225 2.87 -11.54 -7.22
CA GLY A 225 1.98 -11.28 -8.34
C GLY A 225 2.37 -10.03 -9.14
N LEU A 226 3.06 -9.05 -8.55
CA LEU A 226 3.56 -7.86 -9.24
C LEU A 226 4.47 -8.21 -10.43
N PHE A 227 5.22 -9.30 -10.37
CA PHE A 227 6.02 -9.79 -11.50
C PHE A 227 5.18 -10.25 -12.70
N GLY A 228 3.91 -10.57 -12.49
CA GLY A 228 2.96 -10.89 -13.56
C GLY A 228 2.42 -9.67 -14.32
N PHE A 229 2.82 -8.44 -13.95
CA PHE A 229 2.38 -7.21 -14.58
C PHE A 229 2.54 -7.18 -16.12
N PRO A 230 3.64 -7.68 -16.74
CA PRO A 230 3.76 -7.70 -18.20
C PRO A 230 2.59 -8.44 -18.89
N CYS A 231 2.04 -9.47 -18.26
CA CYS A 231 0.89 -10.21 -18.80
C CYS A 231 -0.40 -9.37 -18.79
N VAL A 232 -0.55 -8.41 -17.87
CA VAL A 232 -1.68 -7.48 -17.86
C VAL A 232 -1.57 -6.48 -19.01
N LEU A 233 -0.35 -6.08 -19.40
CA LEU A 233 -0.11 -5.17 -20.51
C LEU A 233 -0.50 -5.77 -21.86
N THR A 234 -0.37 -7.08 -22.03
CA THR A 234 -0.66 -7.79 -23.29
C THR A 234 -2.15 -8.03 -23.50
N LYS A 235 -2.99 -7.91 -22.49
CA LYS A 235 -4.45 -8.05 -22.60
C LYS A 235 -5.07 -6.83 -23.29
N LYS A 236 -6.23 -7.00 -23.91
CA LYS A 236 -7.09 -5.92 -24.45
C LYS A 236 -7.77 -5.14 -23.31
N THR A 237 -7.01 -4.72 -22.31
CA THR A 237 -7.46 -3.96 -21.14
C THR A 237 -7.39 -2.47 -21.47
N GLU A 238 -8.30 -1.67 -20.92
CA GLU A 238 -8.30 -0.22 -21.07
C GLU A 238 -6.97 0.40 -20.60
N ASN A 239 -6.47 1.38 -21.35
CA ASN A 239 -5.15 1.98 -21.11
C ASN A 239 -4.99 2.55 -19.67
N TRP A 240 -6.05 3.15 -19.13
CA TRP A 240 -5.99 3.68 -17.78
C TRP A 240 -5.84 2.58 -16.72
N LYS A 241 -6.47 1.41 -16.90
CA LYS A 241 -6.31 0.25 -16.01
C LYS A 241 -4.87 -0.27 -16.06
N ARG A 242 -4.29 -0.36 -17.28
CA ARG A 242 -2.87 -0.74 -17.44
C ARG A 242 -1.94 0.24 -16.74
N ALA A 243 -2.19 1.54 -16.90
CA ALA A 243 -1.41 2.58 -16.21
C ALA A 243 -1.57 2.48 -14.68
N THR A 244 -2.79 2.21 -14.18
CA THR A 244 -3.02 1.97 -12.75
C THR A 244 -2.22 0.79 -12.22
N PHE A 245 -2.17 -0.34 -12.96
CA PHE A 245 -1.31 -1.47 -12.60
C PHE A 245 0.18 -1.11 -12.62
N LEU A 246 0.63 -0.34 -13.62
CA LEU A 246 2.01 0.14 -13.69
C LEU A 246 2.38 0.97 -12.45
N PHE A 247 1.53 1.92 -12.07
CA PHE A 247 1.73 2.69 -10.84
C PHE A 247 1.66 1.83 -9.59
N GLY A 248 0.81 0.79 -9.57
CA GLY A 248 0.75 -0.19 -8.49
C GLY A 248 2.05 -0.98 -8.30
N VAL A 249 2.87 -1.12 -9.35
CA VAL A 249 4.21 -1.74 -9.29
C VAL A 249 5.28 -0.71 -8.91
N ILE A 250 5.24 0.48 -9.51
CA ILE A 250 6.30 1.49 -9.35
C ILE A 250 6.24 2.18 -8.00
N MET A 251 5.03 2.53 -7.51
CA MET A 251 4.89 3.34 -6.31
C MET A 251 5.41 2.66 -5.03
N PRO A 252 5.20 1.35 -4.79
CA PRO A 252 5.85 0.66 -3.67
C PRO A 252 7.38 0.77 -3.69
N ILE A 253 8.00 0.71 -4.87
CA ILE A 253 9.46 0.86 -5.03
C ILE A 253 9.89 2.29 -4.68
N ALA A 254 9.18 3.28 -5.20
CA ALA A 254 9.48 4.69 -4.97
C ALA A 254 9.34 5.07 -3.48
N VAL A 255 8.26 4.62 -2.83
CA VAL A 255 8.01 4.93 -1.40
C VAL A 255 9.01 4.17 -0.51
N ALA A 256 9.31 2.90 -0.80
CA ALA A 256 10.34 2.15 -0.08
C ALA A 256 11.72 2.86 -0.14
N PHE A 257 12.07 3.41 -1.29
CA PHE A 257 13.30 4.18 -1.44
C PHE A 257 13.28 5.47 -0.60
N LEU A 258 12.17 6.19 -0.59
CA LEU A 258 12.01 7.40 0.23
C LEU A 258 12.04 7.08 1.72
N ASP A 259 11.36 6.02 2.16
CA ASP A 259 11.36 5.57 3.54
C ASP A 259 12.77 5.15 3.99
N MET A 260 13.52 4.48 3.12
CA MET A 260 14.92 4.16 3.38
C MET A 260 15.78 5.40 3.57
N CYS A 261 15.59 6.42 2.73
CA CYS A 261 16.36 7.67 2.80
C CYS A 261 15.99 8.54 4.01
N LEU A 262 14.71 8.60 4.38
CA LEU A 262 14.19 9.54 5.36
C LEU A 262 13.90 8.91 6.73
N GLY A 263 13.82 7.60 6.82
CA GLY A 263 13.45 6.89 8.05
C GLY A 263 14.34 5.68 8.37
N GLY A 264 15.03 5.11 7.38
CA GLY A 264 15.79 3.88 7.53
C GLY A 264 14.93 2.62 7.36
N VAL A 265 15.18 1.58 8.17
CA VAL A 265 14.48 0.28 8.06
C VAL A 265 13.72 -0.02 9.32
N ASN A 266 12.41 -0.22 9.17
CA ASN A 266 11.52 -0.63 10.25
C ASN A 266 10.29 -1.31 9.64
N ILE A 267 9.73 -2.30 10.34
CA ILE A 267 8.53 -3.00 9.89
C ILE A 267 7.33 -2.06 9.70
N ARG A 268 7.22 -0.97 10.47
CA ARG A 268 6.17 0.04 10.28
C ARG A 268 6.26 0.77 8.94
N TYR A 269 7.47 0.94 8.39
CA TYR A 269 7.66 1.53 7.05
C TYR A 269 7.35 0.51 5.95
N LEU A 270 7.55 -0.80 6.21
CA LEU A 270 7.04 -1.83 5.31
C LEU A 270 5.52 -1.72 5.13
N ALA A 271 4.79 -1.37 6.19
CA ALA A 271 3.33 -1.20 6.12
C ALA A 271 2.91 -0.03 5.19
N ASP A 272 3.76 0.97 4.98
CA ASP A 272 3.49 2.07 4.05
C ASP A 272 3.33 1.58 2.61
N ILE A 273 4.02 0.50 2.24
CA ILE A 273 3.99 -0.09 0.89
C ILE A 273 3.13 -1.36 0.80
N ALA A 274 2.95 -2.07 1.93
CA ALA A 274 2.38 -3.42 1.95
C ALA A 274 0.97 -3.48 1.39
N PHE A 275 0.10 -2.54 1.77
CA PHE A 275 -1.28 -2.50 1.30
C PHE A 275 -1.36 -2.46 -0.24
N ILE A 276 -0.62 -1.55 -0.88
CA ILE A 276 -0.65 -1.40 -2.35
C ILE A 276 0.02 -2.60 -3.03
N ALA A 277 1.18 -3.03 -2.54
CA ALA A 277 1.90 -4.15 -3.15
C ALA A 277 1.10 -5.45 -3.12
N VAL A 278 0.49 -5.79 -1.98
CA VAL A 278 -0.32 -7.01 -1.84
C VAL A 278 -1.64 -6.88 -2.59
N LEU A 279 -2.29 -5.72 -2.57
CA LEU A 279 -3.52 -5.46 -3.33
C LEU A 279 -3.28 -5.68 -4.83
N PHE A 280 -2.30 -5.00 -5.42
CA PHE A 280 -2.04 -5.10 -6.86
C PHE A 280 -1.47 -6.46 -7.25
N GLY A 281 -0.61 -7.05 -6.42
CA GLY A 281 -0.15 -8.43 -6.62
C GLY A 281 -1.31 -9.42 -6.68
N THR A 282 -2.26 -9.33 -5.75
CA THR A 282 -3.46 -10.16 -5.72
C THR A 282 -4.35 -9.93 -6.94
N LEU A 283 -4.60 -8.68 -7.34
CA LEU A 283 -5.38 -8.38 -8.55
C LEU A 283 -4.73 -8.95 -9.81
N ILE A 284 -3.41 -8.90 -9.90
CA ILE A 284 -2.67 -9.49 -11.04
C ILE A 284 -2.80 -11.01 -11.02
N ILE A 285 -2.65 -11.68 -9.87
CA ILE A 285 -2.83 -13.14 -9.71
C ILE A 285 -4.23 -13.56 -10.22
N ILE A 286 -5.29 -12.87 -9.79
CA ILE A 286 -6.66 -13.15 -10.23
C ILE A 286 -6.79 -12.99 -11.75
N ASN A 287 -6.18 -11.95 -12.31
CA ASN A 287 -6.19 -11.70 -13.74
C ASN A 287 -5.38 -12.76 -14.52
N LEU A 288 -4.23 -13.21 -14.01
CA LEU A 288 -3.45 -14.29 -14.59
C LEU A 288 -4.25 -15.58 -14.64
N TYR A 289 -4.92 -15.94 -13.55
CA TYR A 289 -5.81 -17.11 -13.54
C TYR A 289 -6.93 -17.00 -14.59
N SER A 290 -7.58 -15.84 -14.67
CA SER A 290 -8.65 -15.59 -15.63
C SER A 290 -8.16 -15.61 -17.11
N ALA A 291 -6.86 -15.43 -17.32
CA ALA A 291 -6.25 -15.49 -18.65
C ALA A 291 -5.98 -16.93 -19.12
N VAL A 292 -5.98 -17.92 -18.23
CA VAL A 292 -5.80 -19.33 -18.60
C VAL A 292 -7.05 -19.82 -19.32
N PRO A 293 -6.93 -20.32 -20.57
CA PRO A 293 -8.07 -20.78 -21.36
C PRO A 293 -8.83 -21.94 -20.71
N ASP A 294 -10.16 -21.96 -20.79
CA ASP A 294 -11.01 -22.98 -20.19
C ASP A 294 -10.81 -24.38 -20.80
N ASN A 295 -10.34 -24.45 -22.06
CA ASN A 295 -10.03 -25.71 -22.75
C ASN A 295 -8.75 -26.38 -22.20
N GLN A 296 -7.87 -25.65 -21.51
CA GLN A 296 -6.64 -26.18 -20.89
C GLN A 296 -6.90 -26.57 -19.44
N LYS A 297 -7.78 -27.56 -19.22
CA LYS A 297 -8.25 -27.94 -17.88
C LYS A 297 -7.15 -28.24 -16.89
N ALA A 298 -6.12 -29.00 -17.29
CA ALA A 298 -5.00 -29.35 -16.41
C ALA A 298 -4.22 -28.11 -15.97
N LEU A 299 -3.85 -27.23 -16.93
CA LEU A 299 -3.14 -26.00 -16.62
C LEU A 299 -3.98 -25.08 -15.70
N LYS A 300 -5.27 -24.98 -15.98
CA LYS A 300 -6.19 -24.15 -15.18
C LYS A 300 -6.33 -24.68 -13.76
N PHE A 301 -6.39 -26.00 -13.58
CA PHE A 301 -6.42 -26.64 -12.27
C PHE A 301 -5.10 -26.42 -11.50
N THR A 302 -3.95 -26.61 -12.16
CA THR A 302 -2.63 -26.34 -11.57
C THR A 302 -2.49 -24.88 -11.16
N ALA A 303 -2.88 -23.94 -12.04
CA ALA A 303 -2.86 -22.50 -11.72
C ALA A 303 -3.79 -22.16 -10.54
N TYR A 304 -4.96 -22.81 -10.45
CA TYR A 304 -5.86 -22.65 -9.32
C TYR A 304 -5.22 -23.04 -7.99
N ILE A 305 -4.59 -24.22 -7.95
CA ILE A 305 -3.90 -24.71 -6.74
C ILE A 305 -2.76 -23.77 -6.35
N ILE A 306 -1.88 -23.43 -7.30
CA ILE A 306 -0.71 -22.58 -7.03
C ILE A 306 -1.15 -21.21 -6.53
N PHE A 307 -2.08 -20.55 -7.22
CA PHE A 307 -2.52 -19.22 -6.83
C PHE A 307 -3.29 -19.20 -5.51
N THR A 308 -4.11 -20.22 -5.25
CA THR A 308 -4.77 -20.38 -3.94
C THR A 308 -3.74 -20.54 -2.82
N LEU A 309 -2.71 -21.37 -3.03
CA LEU A 309 -1.64 -21.59 -2.05
C LEU A 309 -0.85 -20.30 -1.81
N VAL A 310 -0.48 -19.57 -2.87
CA VAL A 310 0.22 -18.28 -2.77
C VAL A 310 -0.57 -17.27 -1.94
N LEU A 311 -1.87 -17.14 -2.20
CA LEU A 311 -2.74 -16.23 -1.45
C LEU A 311 -2.94 -16.70 0.00
N TYR A 312 -3.12 -17.99 0.23
CA TYR A 312 -3.25 -18.57 1.56
C TYR A 312 -1.99 -18.35 2.40
N VAL A 313 -0.81 -18.67 1.85
CA VAL A 313 0.48 -18.47 2.54
C VAL A 313 0.70 -16.99 2.84
N SER A 314 0.33 -16.11 1.92
CA SER A 314 0.42 -14.66 2.17
C SER A 314 -0.45 -14.23 3.34
N ALA A 315 -1.69 -14.72 3.42
CA ALA A 315 -2.58 -14.44 4.53
C ALA A 315 -2.03 -14.99 5.85
N PHE A 316 -1.50 -16.20 5.82
CA PHE A 316 -0.93 -16.88 6.99
C PHE A 316 0.32 -16.13 7.51
N VAL A 317 1.29 -15.82 6.64
CA VAL A 317 2.49 -15.06 7.04
C VAL A 317 2.11 -13.67 7.56
N GLY A 318 1.20 -12.96 6.89
CA GLY A 318 0.72 -11.67 7.37
C GLY A 318 0.06 -11.76 8.75
N PHE A 319 -0.64 -12.86 9.05
CA PHE A 319 -1.19 -13.12 10.38
C PHE A 319 -0.10 -13.43 11.42
N LEU A 320 0.93 -14.19 11.07
CA LEU A 320 2.03 -14.52 11.98
C LEU A 320 2.79 -13.29 12.47
N THR A 321 2.84 -12.21 11.68
CA THR A 321 3.49 -10.96 12.10
C THR A 321 2.85 -10.33 13.33
N VAL A 322 1.61 -10.68 13.67
CA VAL A 322 0.91 -10.22 14.88
C VAL A 322 1.67 -10.62 16.15
N PHE A 323 2.31 -11.80 16.13
CA PHE A 323 3.00 -12.38 17.28
C PHE A 323 4.44 -11.86 17.43
N GLU A 324 4.95 -11.11 16.47
CA GLU A 324 6.27 -10.46 16.52
C GLU A 324 6.31 -9.19 17.38
N ASN A 325 5.20 -8.84 18.01
CA ASN A 325 5.16 -7.72 18.93
C ASN A 325 5.80 -8.11 20.28
N GLU A 326 6.64 -7.24 20.85
CA GLU A 326 7.32 -7.46 22.13
C GLU A 326 6.37 -7.86 23.29
N ARG A 327 5.09 -7.48 23.21
CA ARG A 327 4.07 -7.90 24.19
C ARG A 327 3.79 -9.40 24.18
N TYR A 328 4.00 -10.07 23.05
CA TYR A 328 3.75 -11.52 22.92
C TYR A 328 5.03 -12.35 23.06
N SER A 329 6.21 -11.74 22.95
CA SER A 329 7.50 -12.43 23.20
C SER A 329 7.65 -12.92 24.64
N ASN A 330 6.88 -12.36 25.58
CA ASN A 330 6.86 -12.78 26.98
C ASN A 330 5.96 -14.01 27.24
N PHE A 331 5.22 -14.51 26.27
CA PHE A 331 4.46 -15.76 26.43
C PHE A 331 5.35 -17.01 26.48
N SER A 332 6.60 -16.91 26.04
CA SER A 332 7.59 -18.00 26.16
C SER A 332 8.09 -18.25 27.58
N ILE A 333 7.68 -17.46 28.58
CA ILE A 333 8.04 -17.61 29.99
C ILE A 333 7.06 -18.56 30.72
N LEU A 334 5.97 -18.99 30.06
CA LEU A 334 4.94 -19.86 30.64
C LEU A 334 4.92 -21.28 30.09
N SER A 335 5.93 -21.68 29.30
CA SER A 335 6.12 -23.05 28.81
C SER A 335 7.24 -23.78 29.54
#